data_b3e3af98de58792b1bec29f8ee403e72
#
_entry.id   b3e3af98de58792b1bec29f8ee403e72
#
_cell.length_a   1.000
_cell.length_b   1.000
_cell.length_c   1.000
_cell.angle_alpha   90.00
_cell.angle_beta   90.00
_cell.angle_gamma   90.00
#
_symmetry.space_group_name_H-M   'P 1'
#
loop_
_entity.id
_entity.type
_entity.pdbx_description
1 polymer ?
#
loop_
_entity_poly.entity_id
_entity_poly.type
_entity_poly.pdbx_seq_one_letter_code
_entity_poly.pdbx_strand_id
1 'polypeptide(L)'
;MEATTESVPESAAPAVGELIELRVEKLIAGGEGLGRFTGVPVFVSFAAPGDQLRVRVVERRREFARAEIVEVLSPGPGRRTPPCPVFGRCGGCDLQHLEEPVQLEWRARAAVETLQRFSGIADLPTPEIVAGPNWGYRIRTQLQVDRSPEGRAQLGYFERSTHTVVPISGCPILVPELNAILPQLDETLQQNFARRVDLAAGESGLSCSPALPGLPHGEVTTTVRGHELAFDARTFFQGHRDLVPALVEHAVGEESGDEAYDLYAGVGLFTLELARLFRRVTAIESDAYSIRYLRINARRNKRTGIEVVGKSVDAWIRELPHGVDRVLVDPPRSGLSLPVRRVLEDRRPRRLTYVSCHTATLARDLRELSGAFRVRSLCLLDCFPQTGHLEVVAQLEAR
;
A
#
# COMPACT_ATOMS: atom_id res chain seq x y z
N MET A 1 -19.84 -31.92 9.08
CA MET A 1 -18.73 -32.16 10.01
C MET A 1 -18.40 -30.79 10.61
N GLU A 2 -18.96 -30.55 11.79
CA GLU A 2 -18.69 -29.31 12.54
C GLU A 2 -17.25 -29.34 13.04
N ALA A 3 -16.46 -28.35 12.63
CA ALA A 3 -15.13 -28.13 13.19
C ALA A 3 -15.31 -27.64 14.62
N THR A 4 -15.14 -28.50 15.58
CA THR A 4 -15.02 -28.16 16.99
C THR A 4 -13.79 -27.28 17.15
N THR A 5 -13.98 -25.97 17.32
CA THR A 5 -12.98 -25.06 17.85
C THR A 5 -12.74 -25.47 19.32
N GLU A 6 -11.70 -26.26 19.57
CA GLU A 6 -11.21 -26.46 20.91
C GLU A 6 -10.82 -25.08 21.48
N SER A 7 -11.56 -24.62 22.45
CA SER A 7 -11.28 -23.40 23.20
C SER A 7 -10.00 -23.61 24.02
N VAL A 8 -8.91 -22.94 23.67
CA VAL A 8 -7.69 -22.88 24.46
C VAL A 8 -8.08 -22.37 25.88
N PRO A 9 -7.70 -23.09 26.94
CA PRO A 9 -8.06 -22.68 28.31
C PRO A 9 -7.47 -21.31 28.62
N GLU A 10 -8.21 -20.46 29.31
CA GLU A 10 -7.86 -19.06 29.63
C GLU A 10 -6.51 -18.90 30.38
N SER A 11 -6.01 -19.99 30.99
CA SER A 11 -4.71 -20.09 31.67
C SER A 11 -3.51 -20.30 30.74
N ALA A 12 -3.70 -20.61 29.47
CA ALA A 12 -2.59 -20.94 28.55
C ALA A 12 -1.91 -19.72 27.90
N ALA A 13 -2.58 -18.58 27.82
CA ALA A 13 -1.99 -17.38 27.23
C ALA A 13 -1.05 -16.67 28.23
N PRO A 14 0.19 -16.27 27.78
CA PRO A 14 1.18 -15.67 28.67
C PRO A 14 0.69 -14.31 29.23
N ALA A 15 1.13 -13.97 30.45
CA ALA A 15 0.72 -12.73 31.12
C ALA A 15 1.45 -11.51 30.54
N VAL A 16 0.83 -10.34 30.59
CA VAL A 16 1.50 -9.08 30.24
C VAL A 16 2.67 -8.84 31.19
N GLY A 17 3.84 -8.50 30.60
CA GLY A 17 5.12 -8.34 31.31
C GLY A 17 5.94 -9.64 31.42
N GLU A 18 5.35 -10.80 31.16
CA GLU A 18 6.05 -12.11 31.19
C GLU A 18 7.13 -12.16 30.09
N LEU A 19 8.28 -12.74 30.48
CA LEU A 19 9.36 -13.08 29.55
C LEU A 19 9.20 -14.53 29.11
N ILE A 20 9.06 -14.72 27.80
CA ILE A 20 8.91 -16.04 27.21
C ILE A 20 9.95 -16.25 26.10
N GLU A 21 10.29 -17.49 25.83
CA GLU A 21 11.11 -17.88 24.69
C GLU A 21 10.23 -18.56 23.65
N LEU A 22 10.39 -18.16 22.38
CA LEU A 22 9.66 -18.74 21.26
C LEU A 22 10.49 -18.77 19.99
N ARG A 23 10.09 -19.65 19.08
CA ARG A 23 10.58 -19.70 17.73
C ARG A 23 9.58 -19.02 16.80
N VAL A 24 10.07 -18.15 15.90
CA VAL A 24 9.26 -17.52 14.87
C VAL A 24 9.04 -18.50 13.71
N GLU A 25 7.78 -18.82 13.43
CA GLU A 25 7.40 -19.77 12.39
C GLU A 25 7.33 -19.12 11.02
N LYS A 26 6.76 -17.91 10.95
CA LYS A 26 6.50 -17.19 9.69
C LYS A 26 6.25 -15.71 9.92
N LEU A 27 6.22 -14.93 8.81
CA LEU A 27 5.59 -13.60 8.78
C LEU A 27 4.10 -13.73 8.46
N ILE A 28 3.33 -12.80 9.00
CA ILE A 28 1.93 -12.58 8.64
C ILE A 28 1.76 -11.32 7.80
N ALA A 29 0.59 -11.12 7.19
CA ALA A 29 0.25 -9.86 6.52
C ALA A 29 0.42 -8.68 7.49
N GLY A 30 1.15 -7.64 7.06
CA GLY A 30 1.56 -6.53 7.91
C GLY A 30 2.98 -6.63 8.46
N GLY A 31 3.68 -7.78 8.27
CA GLY A 31 5.11 -7.91 8.53
C GLY A 31 5.49 -8.32 9.96
N GLU A 32 4.50 -8.62 10.85
CA GLU A 32 4.81 -9.18 12.15
C GLU A 32 5.19 -10.67 12.03
N GLY A 33 6.15 -11.11 12.85
CA GLY A 33 6.47 -12.54 13.01
C GLY A 33 5.41 -13.23 13.88
N LEU A 34 5.07 -14.45 13.53
CA LEU A 34 4.20 -15.33 14.30
C LEU A 34 5.02 -16.49 14.86
N GLY A 35 4.97 -16.65 16.17
CA GLY A 35 5.39 -17.86 16.89
C GLY A 35 4.27 -18.37 17.78
N ARG A 36 4.52 -19.45 18.53
CA ARG A 36 3.56 -20.01 19.50
C ARG A 36 4.22 -20.24 20.84
N PHE A 37 3.45 -19.93 21.88
CA PHE A 37 3.83 -20.27 23.26
C PHE A 37 2.70 -21.09 23.85
N THR A 38 2.96 -22.32 24.27
CA THR A 38 1.96 -23.30 24.77
C THR A 38 0.73 -23.42 23.87
N GLY A 39 0.93 -23.33 22.53
CA GLY A 39 -0.15 -23.41 21.54
C GLY A 39 -0.81 -22.06 21.20
N VAL A 40 -0.63 -21.02 22.04
CA VAL A 40 -1.19 -19.69 21.80
C VAL A 40 -0.35 -18.91 20.78
N PRO A 41 -0.96 -18.31 19.73
CA PRO A 41 -0.25 -17.44 18.82
C PRO A 41 0.33 -16.20 19.51
N VAL A 42 1.60 -15.91 19.23
CA VAL A 42 2.29 -14.70 19.72
C VAL A 42 2.83 -13.94 18.52
N PHE A 43 2.39 -12.70 18.35
CA PHE A 43 2.84 -11.80 17.29
C PHE A 43 4.00 -10.95 17.81
N VAL A 44 5.07 -10.88 17.05
CA VAL A 44 6.29 -10.18 17.44
C VAL A 44 6.73 -9.25 16.31
N SER A 45 6.77 -7.94 16.58
CA SER A 45 7.30 -6.97 15.62
C SER A 45 8.80 -7.15 15.41
N PHE A 46 9.29 -6.93 14.19
CA PHE A 46 10.70 -7.03 13.82
C PHE A 46 11.33 -8.42 14.01
N ALA A 47 10.51 -9.45 14.10
CA ALA A 47 10.95 -10.83 14.15
C ALA A 47 11.14 -11.42 12.75
N ALA A 48 12.20 -12.21 12.58
CA ALA A 48 12.50 -12.94 11.35
C ALA A 48 12.02 -14.39 11.44
N PRO A 49 11.49 -14.98 10.37
CA PRO A 49 11.18 -16.41 10.36
C PRO A 49 12.42 -17.24 10.69
N GLY A 50 12.26 -18.18 11.63
CA GLY A 50 13.36 -19.01 12.12
C GLY A 50 14.12 -18.45 13.32
N ASP A 51 13.90 -17.18 13.69
CA ASP A 51 14.49 -16.62 14.92
C ASP A 51 14.09 -17.44 16.15
N GLN A 52 15.06 -17.64 17.06
CA GLN A 52 14.81 -17.99 18.46
C GLN A 52 14.89 -16.71 19.28
N LEU A 53 13.80 -16.34 19.92
CA LEU A 53 13.66 -15.05 20.58
C LEU A 53 13.33 -15.22 22.06
N ARG A 54 13.90 -14.34 22.90
CA ARG A 54 13.35 -14.01 24.21
C ARG A 54 12.56 -12.73 24.05
N VAL A 55 11.26 -12.77 24.36
CA VAL A 55 10.32 -11.66 24.15
C VAL A 55 9.60 -11.32 25.45
N ARG A 56 9.18 -10.04 25.56
CA ARG A 56 8.32 -9.56 26.64
C ARG A 56 6.90 -9.37 26.09
N VAL A 57 5.93 -10.00 26.74
CA VAL A 57 4.52 -9.85 26.38
C VAL A 57 4.04 -8.43 26.72
N VAL A 58 3.52 -7.73 25.73
CA VAL A 58 3.03 -6.34 25.88
C VAL A 58 1.51 -6.22 25.79
N GLU A 59 0.87 -7.18 25.12
CA GLU A 59 -0.59 -7.26 24.99
C GLU A 59 -1.03 -8.72 25.11
N ARG A 60 -2.13 -8.95 25.85
CA ARG A 60 -2.80 -10.25 25.96
C ARG A 60 -4.24 -10.14 25.51
N ARG A 61 -4.65 -11.03 24.62
CA ARG A 61 -6.05 -11.25 24.22
C ARG A 61 -6.43 -12.71 24.52
N ARG A 62 -7.70 -13.04 24.36
CA ARG A 62 -8.19 -14.40 24.58
C ARG A 62 -7.53 -15.41 23.64
N GLU A 63 -7.31 -15.04 22.36
CA GLU A 63 -6.87 -15.94 21.30
C GLU A 63 -5.42 -15.74 20.88
N PHE A 64 -4.75 -14.67 21.35
CA PHE A 64 -3.39 -14.34 20.97
C PHE A 64 -2.70 -13.42 22.01
N ALA A 65 -1.39 -13.31 21.89
CA ALA A 65 -0.60 -12.28 22.55
C ALA A 65 0.23 -11.47 21.55
N ARG A 66 0.67 -10.27 21.94
CA ARG A 66 1.71 -9.50 21.25
C ARG A 66 2.90 -9.34 22.18
N ALA A 67 4.08 -9.39 21.62
CA ALA A 67 5.31 -9.28 22.39
C ALA A 67 6.38 -8.47 21.65
N GLU A 68 7.31 -7.92 22.40
CA GLU A 68 8.47 -7.19 21.93
C GLU A 68 9.74 -7.99 22.14
N ILE A 69 10.68 -7.90 21.20
CA ILE A 69 11.97 -8.59 21.28
C ILE A 69 12.79 -7.97 22.41
N VAL A 70 13.21 -8.81 23.37
CA VAL A 70 14.21 -8.46 24.39
C VAL A 70 15.59 -8.89 23.91
N GLU A 71 15.67 -10.08 23.30
CA GLU A 71 16.95 -10.66 22.85
C GLU A 71 16.70 -11.61 21.67
N VAL A 72 17.58 -11.57 20.68
CA VAL A 72 17.67 -12.58 19.62
C VAL A 72 18.66 -13.64 20.08
N LEU A 73 18.15 -14.78 20.54
CA LEU A 73 18.96 -15.88 21.04
C LEU A 73 19.70 -16.59 19.90
N SER A 74 19.03 -16.75 18.77
CA SER A 74 19.62 -17.30 17.54
C SER A 74 18.89 -16.66 16.34
N PRO A 75 19.63 -16.01 15.41
CA PRO A 75 19.01 -15.39 14.24
C PRO A 75 18.52 -16.43 13.25
N GLY A 76 17.36 -16.15 12.66
CA GLY A 76 16.81 -16.90 11.53
C GLY A 76 17.54 -16.58 10.21
N PRO A 77 17.33 -17.40 9.17
CA PRO A 77 17.90 -17.18 7.86
C PRO A 77 17.52 -15.82 7.28
N GLY A 78 18.49 -15.10 6.71
CA GLY A 78 18.28 -13.79 6.10
C GLY A 78 18.09 -12.62 7.06
N ARG A 79 18.26 -12.83 8.38
CA ARG A 79 18.32 -11.72 9.34
C ARG A 79 19.60 -10.91 9.15
N ARG A 80 19.46 -9.58 9.12
CA ARG A 80 20.59 -8.65 8.98
C ARG A 80 20.44 -7.44 9.89
N THR A 81 21.49 -6.64 10.00
CA THR A 81 21.44 -5.32 10.63
C THR A 81 20.72 -4.34 9.69
N PRO A 82 19.67 -3.64 10.16
CA PRO A 82 18.99 -2.63 9.36
C PRO A 82 19.90 -1.47 8.98
N PRO A 83 19.93 -1.02 7.70
CA PRO A 83 20.77 0.10 7.29
C PRO A 83 20.25 1.47 7.75
N CYS A 84 18.96 1.60 8.06
CA CYS A 84 18.37 2.84 8.53
C CYS A 84 18.61 3.04 10.03
N PRO A 85 19.24 4.16 10.48
CA PRO A 85 19.59 4.37 11.89
C PRO A 85 18.37 4.57 12.80
N VAL A 86 17.19 4.89 12.23
CA VAL A 86 15.93 5.08 12.98
C VAL A 86 14.95 3.91 12.79
N PHE A 87 15.40 2.81 12.17
CA PHE A 87 14.59 1.59 12.08
C PHE A 87 14.20 1.08 13.48
N GLY A 88 12.98 0.59 13.61
CA GLY A 88 12.43 0.14 14.89
C GLY A 88 11.71 1.25 15.67
N ARG A 89 12.10 2.51 15.49
CA ARG A 89 11.40 3.68 16.05
C ARG A 89 10.45 4.31 15.02
N CYS A 90 10.99 4.68 13.85
CA CYS A 90 10.21 5.22 12.75
C CYS A 90 9.15 4.22 12.28
N GLY A 91 7.90 4.67 12.14
CA GLY A 91 6.77 3.84 11.70
C GLY A 91 6.73 3.54 10.18
N GLY A 92 7.75 3.98 9.41
CA GLY A 92 7.74 3.88 7.94
C GLY A 92 8.16 2.53 7.37
N CYS A 93 8.91 1.71 8.12
CA CYS A 93 9.43 0.41 7.66
C CYS A 93 9.26 -0.68 8.71
N ASP A 94 9.02 -1.90 8.24
CA ASP A 94 8.76 -3.08 9.09
C ASP A 94 9.85 -4.15 8.97
N LEU A 95 10.56 -4.24 7.82
CA LEU A 95 11.28 -5.44 7.42
C LEU A 95 12.77 -5.22 7.09
N GLN A 96 13.36 -4.04 7.38
CA GLN A 96 14.77 -3.78 7.05
C GLN A 96 15.78 -4.74 7.75
N HIS A 97 15.32 -5.45 8.79
CA HIS A 97 16.08 -6.48 9.49
C HIS A 97 16.15 -7.81 8.74
N LEU A 98 15.54 -7.90 7.56
CA LEU A 98 15.59 -9.06 6.66
C LEU A 98 16.24 -8.68 5.33
N GLU A 99 16.92 -9.65 4.70
CA GLU A 99 17.37 -9.56 3.33
C GLU A 99 16.19 -9.46 2.36
N GLU A 100 16.33 -8.69 1.28
CA GLU A 100 15.24 -8.37 0.36
C GLU A 100 14.54 -9.60 -0.27
N PRO A 101 15.28 -10.64 -0.72
CA PRO A 101 14.65 -11.85 -1.24
C PRO A 101 13.77 -12.55 -0.18
N VAL A 102 14.24 -12.58 1.07
CA VAL A 102 13.51 -13.19 2.19
C VAL A 102 12.24 -12.37 2.51
N GLN A 103 12.35 -11.02 2.49
CA GLN A 103 11.19 -10.15 2.68
C GLN A 103 10.11 -10.44 1.62
N LEU A 104 10.48 -10.48 0.34
CA LEU A 104 9.53 -10.68 -0.76
C LEU A 104 8.88 -12.05 -0.68
N GLU A 105 9.67 -13.10 -0.45
CA GLU A 105 9.16 -14.47 -0.31
C GLU A 105 8.10 -14.57 0.79
N TRP A 106 8.40 -14.08 1.99
CA TRP A 106 7.47 -14.19 3.12
C TRP A 106 6.25 -13.29 2.98
N ARG A 107 6.39 -12.09 2.42
CA ARG A 107 5.25 -11.22 2.14
C ARG A 107 4.31 -11.83 1.10
N ALA A 108 4.87 -12.42 0.04
CA ALA A 108 4.07 -13.10 -0.97
C ALA A 108 3.33 -14.31 -0.38
N ARG A 109 4.00 -15.14 0.42
CA ARG A 109 3.36 -16.25 1.16
C ARG A 109 2.24 -15.77 2.07
N ALA A 110 2.49 -14.73 2.86
CA ALA A 110 1.49 -14.16 3.78
C ALA A 110 0.29 -13.57 3.02
N ALA A 111 0.51 -12.94 1.86
CA ALA A 111 -0.55 -12.43 1.00
C ALA A 111 -1.42 -13.57 0.44
N VAL A 112 -0.80 -14.61 -0.10
CA VAL A 112 -1.51 -15.79 -0.62
C VAL A 112 -2.31 -16.49 0.47
N GLU A 113 -1.71 -16.76 1.64
CA GLU A 113 -2.43 -17.35 2.77
C GLU A 113 -3.64 -16.52 3.21
N THR A 114 -3.48 -15.19 3.24
CA THR A 114 -4.55 -14.27 3.60
C THR A 114 -5.69 -14.32 2.58
N LEU A 115 -5.36 -14.29 1.28
CA LEU A 115 -6.34 -14.40 0.21
C LEU A 115 -7.08 -15.74 0.28
N GLN A 116 -6.37 -16.87 0.38
CA GLN A 116 -6.97 -18.21 0.47
C GLN A 116 -7.88 -18.34 1.68
N ARG A 117 -7.40 -17.93 2.85
CA ARG A 117 -8.12 -18.10 4.12
C ARG A 117 -9.39 -17.26 4.22
N PHE A 118 -9.33 -16.00 3.76
CA PHE A 118 -10.42 -15.04 4.01
C PHE A 118 -11.33 -14.79 2.81
N SER A 119 -10.91 -15.11 1.58
CA SER A 119 -11.80 -15.02 0.43
C SER A 119 -12.76 -16.20 0.34
N GLY A 120 -12.39 -17.37 0.89
CA GLY A 120 -13.17 -18.60 0.75
C GLY A 120 -13.17 -19.16 -0.69
N ILE A 121 -12.32 -18.66 -1.57
CA ILE A 121 -12.18 -19.12 -2.96
C ILE A 121 -11.14 -20.25 -2.97
N ALA A 122 -11.61 -21.48 -3.30
CA ALA A 122 -10.75 -22.66 -3.29
C ALA A 122 -9.66 -22.62 -4.37
N ASP A 123 -10.03 -22.17 -5.58
CA ASP A 123 -9.19 -22.24 -6.77
C ASP A 123 -8.65 -20.83 -7.13
N LEU A 124 -7.93 -20.19 -6.21
CA LEU A 124 -7.22 -18.97 -6.53
C LEU A 124 -6.01 -19.28 -7.44
N PRO A 125 -5.82 -18.53 -8.55
CA PRO A 125 -4.67 -18.72 -9.41
C PRO A 125 -3.37 -18.40 -8.65
N THR A 126 -2.31 -19.13 -9.00
CA THR A 126 -0.96 -18.81 -8.51
C THR A 126 -0.59 -17.40 -8.98
N PRO A 127 -0.21 -16.49 -8.07
CA PRO A 127 0.11 -15.13 -8.46
C PRO A 127 1.44 -15.05 -9.20
N GLU A 128 1.52 -14.18 -10.17
CA GLU A 128 2.79 -13.65 -10.68
C GLU A 128 3.38 -12.70 -9.64
N ILE A 129 4.71 -12.67 -9.50
CA ILE A 129 5.40 -11.78 -8.56
C ILE A 129 6.31 -10.85 -9.36
N VAL A 130 6.10 -9.54 -9.19
CA VAL A 130 6.88 -8.48 -9.84
C VAL A 130 7.61 -7.68 -8.79
N ALA A 131 8.93 -7.61 -8.89
CA ALA A 131 9.78 -6.87 -7.97
C ALA A 131 10.60 -5.80 -8.69
N GLY A 132 11.03 -4.79 -7.96
CA GLY A 132 11.87 -3.70 -8.42
C GLY A 132 12.96 -3.36 -7.41
N PRO A 133 13.62 -2.20 -7.54
CA PRO A 133 14.57 -1.70 -6.57
C PRO A 133 13.99 -1.62 -5.16
N ASN A 134 14.73 -2.09 -4.17
CA ASN A 134 14.27 -2.11 -2.77
C ASN A 134 14.63 -0.84 -1.99
N TRP A 135 15.45 0.02 -2.58
CA TRP A 135 15.97 1.26 -2.00
C TRP A 135 15.91 2.39 -3.02
N GLY A 136 15.81 3.63 -2.53
CA GLY A 136 15.77 4.79 -3.41
C GLY A 136 14.63 4.81 -4.42
N TYR A 137 13.53 4.13 -4.13
CA TYR A 137 12.42 3.94 -5.06
C TYR A 137 11.28 4.94 -4.87
N ARG A 138 11.13 5.48 -3.63
CA ARG A 138 9.92 6.19 -3.22
C ARG A 138 9.96 7.65 -3.67
N ILE A 139 9.05 7.99 -4.59
CA ILE A 139 8.95 9.34 -5.16
C ILE A 139 7.99 10.27 -4.42
N ARG A 140 7.28 9.79 -3.41
CA ARG A 140 6.37 10.61 -2.61
C ARG A 140 6.54 10.34 -1.13
N THR A 141 6.48 11.39 -0.34
CA THR A 141 6.50 11.24 1.12
C THR A 141 5.70 12.35 1.80
N GLN A 142 5.25 12.04 2.99
CA GLN A 142 4.56 12.94 3.90
C GLN A 142 5.38 13.00 5.19
N LEU A 143 6.04 14.12 5.41
CA LEU A 143 6.86 14.36 6.58
C LEU A 143 6.07 15.12 7.63
N GLN A 144 6.27 14.77 8.88
CA GLN A 144 5.72 15.47 10.02
C GLN A 144 6.73 16.44 10.58
N VAL A 145 6.25 17.55 11.11
CA VAL A 145 7.11 18.57 11.72
C VAL A 145 6.62 18.82 13.14
N ASP A 146 7.52 18.66 14.09
CA ASP A 146 7.31 19.01 15.49
C ASP A 146 8.36 20.03 15.92
N ARG A 147 8.28 20.55 17.13
CA ARG A 147 9.30 21.42 17.71
C ARG A 147 9.91 20.76 18.92
N SER A 148 11.25 20.80 18.99
CA SER A 148 11.95 20.41 20.20
C SER A 148 11.62 21.34 21.37
N PRO A 149 11.94 20.96 22.61
CA PRO A 149 11.77 21.85 23.78
C PRO A 149 12.46 23.22 23.61
N GLU A 150 13.54 23.28 22.84
CA GLU A 150 14.30 24.51 22.53
C GLU A 150 13.68 25.29 21.35
N GLY A 151 12.54 24.85 20.82
CA GLY A 151 11.80 25.52 19.76
C GLY A 151 12.30 25.23 18.33
N ARG A 152 13.30 24.36 18.13
CA ARG A 152 13.79 23.98 16.79
C ARG A 152 12.79 23.06 16.09
N ALA A 153 12.55 23.32 14.83
CA ALA A 153 11.80 22.40 13.99
C ALA A 153 12.52 21.06 13.88
N GLN A 154 11.75 19.96 13.98
CA GLN A 154 12.21 18.59 13.81
C GLN A 154 11.36 17.94 12.72
N LEU A 155 12.00 17.61 11.60
CA LEU A 155 11.39 17.01 10.43
C LEU A 155 11.57 15.50 10.46
N GLY A 156 10.47 14.72 10.30
CA GLY A 156 10.60 13.27 10.33
C GLY A 156 9.30 12.54 10.05
N TYR A 157 9.21 11.33 10.57
CA TYR A 157 8.02 10.49 10.52
C TYR A 157 7.50 10.21 11.93
N PHE A 158 6.23 9.88 12.05
CA PHE A 158 5.72 9.42 13.32
C PHE A 158 6.40 8.11 13.76
N GLU A 159 6.70 8.03 15.03
CA GLU A 159 7.06 6.80 15.69
C GLU A 159 5.90 5.80 15.60
N ARG A 160 6.22 4.51 15.57
CA ARG A 160 5.22 3.44 15.45
C ARG A 160 4.17 3.56 16.56
N SER A 161 2.91 3.55 16.16
CA SER A 161 1.73 3.61 17.04
C SER A 161 1.63 4.86 17.93
N THR A 162 2.40 5.91 17.61
CA THR A 162 2.35 7.20 18.33
C THR A 162 2.24 8.37 17.34
N HIS A 163 2.11 9.60 17.88
CA HIS A 163 2.21 10.84 17.11
C HIS A 163 3.50 11.62 17.42
N THR A 164 4.46 10.99 18.06
CA THR A 164 5.79 11.57 18.31
C THR A 164 6.60 11.53 17.00
N VAL A 165 7.21 12.65 16.65
CA VAL A 165 8.05 12.73 15.46
C VAL A 165 9.43 12.13 15.75
N VAL A 166 9.86 11.18 14.94
CA VAL A 166 11.23 10.66 14.90
C VAL A 166 12.00 11.48 13.87
N PRO A 167 12.92 12.34 14.28
CA PRO A 167 13.69 13.19 13.35
C PRO A 167 14.55 12.35 12.42
N ILE A 168 14.65 12.78 11.16
CA ILE A 168 15.49 12.15 10.15
C ILE A 168 16.37 13.19 9.44
N SER A 169 17.58 12.80 9.08
CA SER A 169 18.46 13.54 8.16
C SER A 169 18.44 12.97 6.74
N GLY A 170 17.86 11.78 6.57
CA GLY A 170 17.68 11.10 5.30
C GLY A 170 16.85 9.84 5.47
N CYS A 171 16.34 9.31 4.36
CA CYS A 171 15.54 8.10 4.35
C CYS A 171 15.98 7.19 3.20
N PRO A 172 16.50 5.97 3.48
CA PRO A 172 17.08 5.10 2.45
C PRO A 172 16.11 4.67 1.34
N ILE A 173 14.79 4.69 1.61
CA ILE A 173 13.78 4.33 0.60
C ILE A 173 13.36 5.50 -0.29
N LEU A 174 13.63 6.75 0.11
CA LEU A 174 13.34 7.92 -0.74
C LEU A 174 14.33 7.98 -1.92
N VAL A 175 13.82 8.42 -3.06
CA VAL A 175 14.68 8.73 -4.21
C VAL A 175 15.72 9.78 -3.84
N PRO A 176 16.92 9.78 -4.49
CA PRO A 176 17.99 10.70 -4.18
C PRO A 176 17.57 12.18 -4.18
N GLU A 177 16.71 12.56 -5.11
CA GLU A 177 16.21 13.93 -5.28
C GLU A 177 15.41 14.41 -4.06
N LEU A 178 14.57 13.54 -3.46
CA LEU A 178 13.85 13.86 -2.24
C LEU A 178 14.76 13.89 -1.01
N ASN A 179 15.79 13.06 -0.95
CA ASN A 179 16.78 13.13 0.12
C ASN A 179 17.62 14.43 0.03
N ALA A 180 17.97 14.86 -1.18
CA ALA A 180 18.80 16.03 -1.40
C ALA A 180 18.15 17.34 -0.94
N ILE A 181 16.81 17.43 -0.93
CA ILE A 181 16.10 18.65 -0.49
C ILE A 181 15.88 18.72 1.03
N LEU A 182 16.03 17.62 1.78
CA LEU A 182 15.75 17.58 3.22
C LEU A 182 16.53 18.60 4.04
N PRO A 183 17.85 18.86 3.81
CA PRO A 183 18.59 19.88 4.56
C PRO A 183 18.02 21.28 4.35
N GLN A 184 17.70 21.66 3.11
CA GLN A 184 17.11 22.97 2.80
C GLN A 184 15.69 23.10 3.41
N LEU A 185 14.92 22.02 3.38
CA LEU A 185 13.60 21.97 4.01
C LEU A 185 13.69 22.15 5.52
N ASP A 186 14.64 21.47 6.18
CA ASP A 186 14.87 21.63 7.63
C ASP A 186 15.22 23.07 7.98
N GLU A 187 16.16 23.70 7.24
CA GLU A 187 16.53 25.12 7.43
C GLU A 187 15.32 26.06 7.23
N THR A 188 14.55 25.85 6.16
CA THR A 188 13.37 26.69 5.86
C THR A 188 12.33 26.59 6.99
N LEU A 189 12.14 25.42 7.56
CA LEU A 189 11.17 25.17 8.64
C LEU A 189 11.57 25.79 10.00
N GLN A 190 12.83 26.15 10.19
CA GLN A 190 13.22 26.92 11.40
C GLN A 190 12.53 28.29 11.44
N GLN A 191 12.29 28.90 10.27
CA GLN A 191 11.69 30.23 10.13
C GLN A 191 10.21 30.19 9.74
N ASN A 192 9.76 29.07 9.13
CA ASN A 192 8.41 28.92 8.58
C ASN A 192 7.73 27.75 9.27
N PHE A 193 6.51 27.96 9.79
CA PHE A 193 5.80 26.89 10.47
C PHE A 193 4.93 26.09 9.50
N ALA A 194 5.13 24.77 9.52
CA ALA A 194 4.22 23.79 8.93
C ALA A 194 4.20 22.58 9.86
N ARG A 195 3.03 21.98 10.10
CA ARG A 195 2.93 20.74 10.90
C ARG A 195 3.24 19.49 10.07
N ARG A 196 3.11 19.62 8.77
CA ARG A 196 3.27 18.54 7.81
C ARG A 196 3.78 19.12 6.50
N VAL A 197 4.66 18.38 5.85
CA VAL A 197 5.15 18.69 4.51
C VAL A 197 4.99 17.46 3.63
N ASP A 198 4.27 17.62 2.54
CA ASP A 198 4.17 16.62 1.48
C ASP A 198 5.21 16.94 0.40
N LEU A 199 5.95 15.93 -0.04
CA LEU A 199 6.93 16.02 -1.12
C LEU A 199 6.58 15.03 -2.22
N ALA A 200 6.80 15.44 -3.46
CA ALA A 200 6.71 14.58 -4.64
C ALA A 200 7.87 14.85 -5.59
N ALA A 201 8.40 13.79 -6.21
CA ALA A 201 9.41 13.87 -7.25
C ALA A 201 8.83 13.35 -8.57
N GLY A 202 9.02 14.10 -9.64
CA GLY A 202 8.78 13.68 -11.02
C GLY A 202 10.08 13.77 -11.82
N GLU A 203 10.03 13.39 -13.09
CA GLU A 203 11.16 13.55 -14.02
C GLU A 203 11.49 15.03 -14.24
N SER A 204 10.48 15.92 -14.18
CA SER A 204 10.64 17.37 -14.36
C SER A 204 11.12 18.12 -13.11
N GLY A 205 11.23 17.47 -11.96
CA GLY A 205 11.67 18.11 -10.72
C GLY A 205 10.91 17.69 -9.48
N LEU A 206 10.84 18.58 -8.49
CA LEU A 206 10.25 18.35 -7.19
C LEU A 206 9.05 19.24 -6.94
N SER A 207 8.13 18.77 -6.08
CA SER A 207 6.99 19.52 -5.59
C SER A 207 6.92 19.43 -4.07
N CYS A 208 6.67 20.56 -3.40
CA CYS A 208 6.49 20.67 -1.96
C CYS A 208 5.11 21.29 -1.66
N SER A 209 4.45 20.79 -0.64
CA SER A 209 3.20 21.35 -0.12
C SER A 209 3.19 21.29 1.43
N PRO A 210 2.87 22.40 2.13
CA PRO A 210 2.54 23.72 1.59
C PRO A 210 3.71 24.35 0.83
N ALA A 211 3.42 25.36 0.00
CA ALA A 211 4.47 26.15 -0.63
C ALA A 211 5.27 26.88 0.44
N LEU A 212 6.58 26.64 0.47
CA LEU A 212 7.53 27.23 1.40
C LEU A 212 8.55 28.08 0.66
N PRO A 213 9.07 29.19 1.23
CA PRO A 213 10.04 30.06 0.57
C PRO A 213 11.29 29.28 0.11
N GLY A 214 11.69 29.51 -1.14
CA GLY A 214 12.89 28.88 -1.71
C GLY A 214 12.76 27.41 -2.08
N LEU A 215 11.61 26.75 -1.79
CA LEU A 215 11.39 25.35 -2.14
C LEU A 215 10.54 25.19 -3.41
N PRO A 216 10.82 24.18 -4.24
CA PRO A 216 10.03 23.91 -5.45
C PRO A 216 8.59 23.51 -5.07
N HIS A 217 7.62 24.03 -5.80
CA HIS A 217 6.20 23.71 -5.59
C HIS A 217 5.44 23.70 -6.91
N GLY A 218 4.24 23.13 -6.89
CA GLY A 218 3.37 23.03 -8.07
C GLY A 218 3.57 21.74 -8.84
N GLU A 219 3.31 21.81 -10.13
CA GLU A 219 3.27 20.65 -11.02
C GLU A 219 4.65 20.03 -11.23
N VAL A 220 4.70 18.70 -11.20
CA VAL A 220 5.79 17.87 -11.72
C VAL A 220 5.22 16.86 -12.69
N THR A 221 6.04 16.33 -13.59
CA THR A 221 5.64 15.33 -14.59
C THR A 221 6.50 14.08 -14.52
N THR A 222 5.92 12.97 -14.92
CA THR A 222 6.62 11.69 -15.15
C THR A 222 6.01 10.98 -16.34
N THR A 223 6.79 10.14 -17.01
CA THR A 223 6.34 9.36 -18.17
C THR A 223 6.04 7.93 -17.75
N VAL A 224 4.82 7.46 -17.98
CA VAL A 224 4.41 6.08 -17.73
C VAL A 224 3.81 5.48 -19.01
N ARG A 225 4.42 4.42 -19.53
CA ARG A 225 3.98 3.73 -20.77
C ARG A 225 3.70 4.69 -21.94
N GLY A 226 4.54 5.72 -22.08
CA GLY A 226 4.42 6.73 -23.14
C GLY A 226 3.39 7.84 -22.86
N HIS A 227 2.73 7.84 -21.70
CA HIS A 227 1.88 8.94 -21.26
C HIS A 227 2.65 9.86 -20.33
N GLU A 228 2.65 11.17 -20.61
CA GLU A 228 3.15 12.19 -19.70
C GLU A 228 2.08 12.52 -18.66
N LEU A 229 2.35 12.21 -17.42
CA LEU A 229 1.45 12.40 -16.28
C LEU A 229 1.95 13.55 -15.40
N ALA A 230 1.11 14.55 -15.23
CA ALA A 230 1.32 15.66 -14.30
C ALA A 230 0.63 15.36 -12.96
N PHE A 231 1.29 15.75 -11.88
CA PHE A 231 0.79 15.69 -10.51
C PHE A 231 1.53 16.70 -9.63
N ASP A 232 1.18 16.84 -8.37
CA ASP A 232 1.95 17.61 -7.39
C ASP A 232 1.92 16.95 -6.01
N ALA A 233 2.58 17.55 -5.04
CA ALA A 233 2.68 17.01 -3.69
C ALA A 233 1.32 16.84 -2.98
N ARG A 234 0.26 17.53 -3.42
CA ARG A 234 -1.10 17.45 -2.84
C ARG A 234 -1.91 16.28 -3.35
N THR A 235 -1.58 15.78 -4.56
CA THR A 235 -2.34 14.67 -5.16
C THR A 235 -1.73 13.33 -4.79
N PHE A 236 -2.55 12.28 -4.78
CA PHE A 236 -2.02 10.93 -4.73
C PHE A 236 -1.37 10.55 -6.07
N PHE A 237 -0.25 9.88 -6.01
CA PHE A 237 0.39 9.17 -7.11
C PHE A 237 1.09 7.93 -6.55
N GLN A 238 1.28 6.89 -7.35
CA GLN A 238 1.94 5.65 -6.91
C GLN A 238 3.38 5.92 -6.45
N GLY A 239 3.77 5.26 -5.34
CA GLY A 239 5.00 5.62 -4.63
C GLY A 239 6.28 5.05 -5.23
N HIS A 240 6.21 3.93 -5.95
CA HIS A 240 7.39 3.23 -6.44
C HIS A 240 7.71 3.60 -7.89
N ARG A 241 8.76 4.43 -8.11
CA ARG A 241 9.12 4.95 -9.44
C ARG A 241 9.14 3.89 -10.53
N ASP A 242 9.86 2.80 -10.29
CA ASP A 242 10.18 1.81 -11.33
C ASP A 242 9.06 0.79 -11.59
N LEU A 243 8.15 0.60 -10.62
CA LEU A 243 7.07 -0.38 -10.75
C LEU A 243 5.74 0.20 -11.23
N VAL A 244 5.62 1.53 -11.37
CA VAL A 244 4.39 2.14 -11.91
C VAL A 244 4.05 1.62 -13.31
N PRO A 245 5.00 1.48 -14.26
CA PRO A 245 4.69 0.92 -15.58
C PRO A 245 4.14 -0.51 -15.52
N ALA A 246 4.75 -1.38 -14.70
CA ALA A 246 4.30 -2.75 -14.51
C ALA A 246 2.92 -2.82 -13.83
N LEU A 247 2.67 -1.96 -12.84
CA LEU A 247 1.36 -1.84 -12.20
C LEU A 247 0.27 -1.50 -13.23
N VAL A 248 0.51 -0.53 -14.09
CA VAL A 248 -0.44 -0.15 -15.16
C VAL A 248 -0.63 -1.29 -16.15
N GLU A 249 0.43 -1.99 -16.53
CA GLU A 249 0.38 -3.14 -17.44
C GLU A 249 -0.51 -4.26 -16.88
N HIS A 250 -0.26 -4.70 -15.64
CA HIS A 250 -1.04 -5.75 -15.01
C HIS A 250 -2.47 -5.33 -14.70
N ALA A 251 -2.70 -4.03 -14.38
CA ALA A 251 -4.04 -3.52 -14.06
C ALA A 251 -4.90 -3.36 -15.31
N VAL A 252 -4.35 -2.85 -16.40
CA VAL A 252 -5.12 -2.55 -17.62
C VAL A 252 -5.08 -3.71 -18.61
N GLY A 253 -3.92 -4.36 -18.81
CA GLY A 253 -3.75 -5.42 -19.82
C GLY A 253 -3.86 -4.90 -21.25
N GLU A 254 -4.17 -5.78 -22.19
CA GLU A 254 -4.23 -5.47 -23.63
C GLU A 254 -5.65 -5.65 -24.25
N GLU A 255 -6.62 -6.05 -23.45
CA GLU A 255 -8.00 -6.24 -23.94
C GLU A 255 -8.68 -4.89 -24.21
N SER A 256 -9.27 -4.76 -25.38
CA SER A 256 -9.97 -3.56 -25.84
C SER A 256 -11.49 -3.74 -25.84
N GLY A 257 -12.23 -2.65 -25.94
CA GLY A 257 -13.69 -2.67 -25.98
C GLY A 257 -14.30 -1.28 -26.24
N ASP A 258 -15.60 -1.21 -26.03
CA ASP A 258 -16.36 0.03 -26.20
C ASP A 258 -16.30 0.94 -24.98
N GLU A 259 -16.51 0.37 -23.78
CA GLU A 259 -16.70 1.15 -22.54
C GLU A 259 -15.86 0.61 -21.38
N ALA A 260 -15.12 1.53 -20.74
CA ALA A 260 -14.41 1.25 -19.50
C ALA A 260 -14.72 2.31 -18.44
N TYR A 261 -14.68 1.90 -17.18
CA TYR A 261 -14.88 2.75 -16.01
C TYR A 261 -13.68 2.63 -15.09
N ASP A 262 -13.09 3.79 -14.75
CA ASP A 262 -11.97 3.91 -13.80
C ASP A 262 -12.48 4.53 -12.50
N LEU A 263 -12.67 3.71 -11.49
CA LEU A 263 -13.20 4.13 -10.19
C LEU A 263 -12.04 4.42 -9.24
N TYR A 264 -12.05 5.57 -8.60
CA TYR A 264 -10.95 6.14 -7.82
C TYR A 264 -9.77 6.55 -8.72
N ALA A 265 -10.10 7.23 -9.82
CA ALA A 265 -9.20 7.47 -10.95
C ALA A 265 -7.94 8.31 -10.64
N GLY A 266 -7.90 9.03 -9.50
CA GLY A 266 -6.78 9.87 -9.14
C GLY A 266 -6.44 10.90 -10.22
N VAL A 267 -5.17 11.01 -10.57
CA VAL A 267 -4.68 11.89 -11.65
C VAL A 267 -4.82 11.26 -13.06
N GLY A 268 -5.43 10.07 -13.16
CA GLY A 268 -5.70 9.39 -14.43
C GLY A 268 -4.64 8.39 -14.86
N LEU A 269 -3.91 7.81 -13.92
CA LEU A 269 -2.85 6.83 -14.21
C LEU A 269 -3.37 5.66 -15.06
N PHE A 270 -4.46 5.03 -14.64
CA PHE A 270 -5.09 3.94 -15.40
C PHE A 270 -6.02 4.46 -16.50
N THR A 271 -6.69 5.60 -16.26
CA THR A 271 -7.61 6.21 -17.23
C THR A 271 -6.98 6.41 -18.59
N LEU A 272 -5.74 6.92 -18.65
CA LEU A 272 -5.05 7.21 -19.92
C LEU A 272 -4.73 5.95 -20.71
N GLU A 273 -4.34 4.89 -20.03
CA GLU A 273 -4.05 3.60 -20.67
C GLU A 273 -5.35 2.90 -21.10
N LEU A 274 -6.42 2.97 -20.28
CA LEU A 274 -7.75 2.51 -20.68
C LEU A 274 -8.24 3.24 -21.93
N ALA A 275 -8.02 4.56 -22.05
CA ALA A 275 -8.41 5.34 -23.23
C ALA A 275 -7.56 5.06 -24.49
N ARG A 276 -6.53 4.21 -24.42
CA ARG A 276 -5.84 3.62 -25.57
C ARG A 276 -6.62 2.44 -26.14
N LEU A 277 -7.33 1.71 -25.30
CA LEU A 277 -7.96 0.43 -25.59
C LEU A 277 -9.48 0.52 -25.76
N PHE A 278 -10.12 1.49 -25.09
CA PHE A 278 -11.56 1.62 -25.07
C PHE A 278 -12.00 2.92 -25.74
N ARG A 279 -13.12 2.85 -26.49
CA ARG A 279 -13.67 4.01 -27.20
C ARG A 279 -14.16 5.10 -26.24
N ARG A 280 -14.74 4.71 -25.10
CA ARG A 280 -15.18 5.62 -24.03
C ARG A 280 -14.64 5.15 -22.69
N VAL A 281 -14.12 6.09 -21.92
CA VAL A 281 -13.66 5.85 -20.54
C VAL A 281 -14.31 6.86 -19.63
N THR A 282 -15.05 6.40 -18.63
CA THR A 282 -15.60 7.26 -17.58
C THR A 282 -14.74 7.12 -16.33
N ALA A 283 -14.11 8.23 -15.93
CA ALA A 283 -13.21 8.29 -14.77
C ALA A 283 -13.91 9.00 -13.61
N ILE A 284 -14.06 8.31 -12.48
CA ILE A 284 -14.75 8.80 -11.29
C ILE A 284 -13.71 9.13 -10.21
N GLU A 285 -13.68 10.37 -9.78
CA GLU A 285 -12.76 10.89 -8.76
C GLU A 285 -13.45 11.97 -7.94
N SER A 286 -13.13 12.07 -6.65
CA SER A 286 -13.73 13.06 -5.73
C SER A 286 -12.78 14.18 -5.35
N ASP A 287 -11.46 13.95 -5.35
CA ASP A 287 -10.48 14.97 -4.99
C ASP A 287 -10.32 16.04 -6.09
N ALA A 288 -10.54 17.28 -5.74
CA ALA A 288 -10.52 18.38 -6.70
C ALA A 288 -9.15 18.59 -7.37
N TYR A 289 -8.05 18.35 -6.65
CA TYR A 289 -6.71 18.47 -7.22
C TYR A 289 -6.42 17.33 -8.19
N SER A 290 -6.79 16.11 -7.84
CA SER A 290 -6.69 14.93 -8.70
C SER A 290 -7.51 15.10 -9.98
N ILE A 291 -8.77 15.52 -9.88
CA ILE A 291 -9.65 15.83 -11.03
C ILE A 291 -9.02 16.87 -11.97
N ARG A 292 -8.43 17.92 -11.40
CA ARG A 292 -7.74 18.94 -12.20
C ARG A 292 -6.60 18.32 -13.02
N TYR A 293 -5.75 17.51 -12.37
CA TYR A 293 -4.64 16.85 -13.07
C TYR A 293 -5.10 15.79 -14.04
N LEU A 294 -6.14 15.03 -13.75
CA LEU A 294 -6.74 14.07 -14.69
C LEU A 294 -7.15 14.76 -15.99
N ARG A 295 -7.83 15.91 -15.88
CA ARG A 295 -8.21 16.70 -17.07
C ARG A 295 -7.02 17.29 -17.82
N ILE A 296 -5.98 17.72 -17.12
CA ILE A 296 -4.72 18.19 -17.73
C ILE A 296 -4.06 17.02 -18.46
N ASN A 297 -3.94 15.88 -17.84
CA ASN A 297 -3.28 14.68 -18.35
C ASN A 297 -4.01 14.14 -19.59
N ALA A 298 -5.35 14.08 -19.57
CA ALA A 298 -6.13 13.68 -20.73
C ALA A 298 -5.85 14.59 -21.94
N ARG A 299 -5.86 15.93 -21.75
CA ARG A 299 -5.56 16.90 -22.82
C ARG A 299 -4.12 16.81 -23.30
N ARG A 300 -3.14 16.74 -22.38
CA ARG A 300 -1.70 16.67 -22.67
C ARG A 300 -1.37 15.45 -23.54
N ASN A 301 -1.98 14.33 -23.25
CA ASN A 301 -1.80 13.09 -24.01
C ASN A 301 -2.76 12.95 -25.21
N LYS A 302 -3.51 14.02 -25.54
CA LYS A 302 -4.46 14.04 -26.68
C LYS A 302 -5.45 12.86 -26.66
N ARG A 303 -5.82 12.40 -25.45
CA ARG A 303 -6.79 11.31 -25.29
C ARG A 303 -8.20 11.89 -25.40
N THR A 304 -8.95 11.37 -26.35
CA THR A 304 -10.39 11.67 -26.54
C THR A 304 -11.24 10.55 -25.95
N GLY A 305 -12.53 10.78 -25.78
CA GLY A 305 -13.43 9.76 -25.23
C GLY A 305 -13.33 9.55 -23.71
N ILE A 306 -12.65 10.44 -22.99
CA ILE A 306 -12.60 10.43 -21.53
C ILE A 306 -13.64 11.40 -20.97
N GLU A 307 -14.56 10.88 -20.16
CA GLU A 307 -15.47 11.64 -19.31
C GLU A 307 -14.96 11.65 -17.87
N VAL A 308 -14.86 12.83 -17.26
CA VAL A 308 -14.39 12.99 -15.88
C VAL A 308 -15.55 13.40 -14.98
N VAL A 309 -15.94 12.49 -14.08
CA VAL A 309 -17.03 12.67 -13.13
C VAL A 309 -16.47 13.05 -11.77
N GLY A 310 -16.72 14.28 -11.32
CA GLY A 310 -16.29 14.82 -10.02
C GLY A 310 -17.25 14.43 -8.90
N LYS A 311 -17.31 13.13 -8.55
CA LYS A 311 -18.14 12.59 -7.46
C LYS A 311 -17.37 11.52 -6.70
N SER A 312 -17.76 11.23 -5.46
CA SER A 312 -17.29 10.00 -4.81
C SER A 312 -17.84 8.77 -5.53
N VAL A 313 -17.11 7.68 -5.52
CA VAL A 313 -17.56 6.41 -6.12
C VAL A 313 -18.88 5.96 -5.48
N ASP A 314 -19.03 6.09 -4.17
CA ASP A 314 -20.26 5.74 -3.44
C ASP A 314 -21.49 6.54 -3.91
N ALA A 315 -21.31 7.81 -4.25
CA ALA A 315 -22.40 8.66 -4.74
C ALA A 315 -22.76 8.35 -6.20
N TRP A 316 -21.78 7.93 -7.00
CA TRP A 316 -21.95 7.72 -8.44
C TRP A 316 -22.29 6.28 -8.81
N ILE A 317 -21.87 5.27 -8.04
CA ILE A 317 -21.82 3.86 -8.47
C ILE A 317 -23.17 3.31 -9.01
N ARG A 318 -24.29 3.87 -8.55
CA ARG A 318 -25.64 3.46 -9.03
C ARG A 318 -25.90 3.82 -10.49
N GLU A 319 -25.11 4.76 -11.04
CA GLU A 319 -25.17 5.18 -12.45
C GLU A 319 -24.44 4.20 -13.38
N LEU A 320 -23.64 3.24 -12.82
CA LEU A 320 -22.93 2.23 -13.61
C LEU A 320 -23.92 1.37 -14.43
N PRO A 321 -23.78 1.31 -15.77
CA PRO A 321 -24.63 0.46 -16.61
C PRO A 321 -24.39 -1.05 -16.39
N HIS A 322 -25.34 -1.86 -16.83
CA HIS A 322 -25.16 -3.32 -16.82
C HIS A 322 -24.23 -3.79 -17.94
N GLY A 323 -23.44 -4.81 -17.69
CA GLY A 323 -22.70 -5.58 -18.69
C GLY A 323 -21.66 -4.78 -19.46
N VAL A 324 -21.14 -3.69 -18.89
CA VAL A 324 -20.04 -2.91 -19.47
C VAL A 324 -18.81 -3.77 -19.67
N ASP A 325 -17.94 -3.40 -20.62
CA ASP A 325 -16.79 -4.24 -20.95
C ASP A 325 -15.79 -4.33 -19.80
N ARG A 326 -15.49 -3.18 -19.14
CA ARG A 326 -14.48 -3.14 -18.09
C ARG A 326 -14.80 -2.15 -16.98
N VAL A 327 -14.56 -2.57 -15.75
CA VAL A 327 -14.43 -1.69 -14.58
C VAL A 327 -13.06 -1.93 -13.94
N LEU A 328 -12.33 -0.86 -13.63
CA LEU A 328 -11.11 -0.88 -12.84
C LEU A 328 -11.37 -0.14 -11.54
N VAL A 329 -10.94 -0.71 -10.42
CA VAL A 329 -11.03 -0.10 -9.10
C VAL A 329 -9.67 -0.11 -8.41
N ASP A 330 -9.24 1.05 -7.87
CA ASP A 330 -8.06 1.22 -7.01
C ASP A 330 -8.49 1.94 -5.70
N PRO A 331 -9.26 1.25 -4.83
CA PRO A 331 -9.85 1.86 -3.65
C PRO A 331 -8.80 2.11 -2.56
N PRO A 332 -9.11 2.97 -1.56
CA PRO A 332 -8.27 3.15 -0.38
C PRO A 332 -8.12 1.84 0.41
N ARG A 333 -7.23 1.82 1.41
CA ARG A 333 -6.93 0.66 2.27
C ARG A 333 -8.15 -0.03 2.90
N SER A 334 -9.24 0.69 3.08
CA SER A 334 -10.52 0.14 3.58
C SER A 334 -11.23 -0.81 2.60
N GLY A 335 -10.80 -0.84 1.33
CA GLY A 335 -11.43 -1.58 0.25
C GLY A 335 -12.71 -0.91 -0.25
N LEU A 336 -13.51 -1.66 -0.99
CA LEU A 336 -14.79 -1.20 -1.50
C LEU A 336 -15.85 -1.13 -0.39
N SER A 337 -16.68 -0.11 -0.42
CA SER A 337 -17.85 -0.04 0.45
C SER A 337 -18.90 -1.10 0.07
N LEU A 338 -19.76 -1.44 1.00
CA LEU A 338 -20.84 -2.41 0.75
C LEU A 338 -21.76 -2.03 -0.42
N PRO A 339 -22.20 -0.76 -0.57
CA PRO A 339 -22.96 -0.32 -1.74
C PRO A 339 -22.23 -0.57 -3.06
N VAL A 340 -20.94 -0.26 -3.12
CA VAL A 340 -20.11 -0.44 -4.33
C VAL A 340 -20.02 -1.93 -4.70
N ARG A 341 -19.73 -2.81 -3.74
CA ARG A 341 -19.68 -4.27 -3.98
C ARG A 341 -21.00 -4.82 -4.52
N ARG A 342 -22.13 -4.44 -3.90
CA ARG A 342 -23.47 -4.88 -4.33
C ARG A 342 -23.81 -4.42 -5.74
N VAL A 343 -23.47 -3.19 -6.11
CA VAL A 343 -23.71 -2.70 -7.46
C VAL A 343 -22.83 -3.42 -8.47
N LEU A 344 -21.55 -3.65 -8.16
CA LEU A 344 -20.67 -4.42 -9.05
C LEU A 344 -21.19 -5.86 -9.25
N GLU A 345 -21.68 -6.50 -8.18
CA GLU A 345 -22.30 -7.83 -8.25
C GLU A 345 -23.57 -7.83 -9.12
N ASP A 346 -24.42 -6.81 -9.02
CA ASP A 346 -25.64 -6.64 -9.80
C ASP A 346 -25.35 -6.29 -11.27
N ARG A 347 -24.49 -5.31 -11.52
CA ARG A 347 -24.18 -4.77 -12.86
C ARG A 347 -23.35 -5.69 -13.72
N ARG A 348 -22.54 -6.58 -13.10
CA ARG A 348 -21.72 -7.60 -13.74
C ARG A 348 -20.92 -7.10 -14.94
N PRO A 349 -19.99 -6.14 -14.77
CA PRO A 349 -19.04 -5.82 -15.84
C PRO A 349 -18.36 -7.11 -16.34
N ARG A 350 -18.12 -7.22 -17.64
CA ARG A 350 -17.47 -8.41 -18.22
C ARG A 350 -16.13 -8.70 -17.57
N ARG A 351 -15.37 -7.61 -17.28
CA ARG A 351 -14.09 -7.64 -16.58
C ARG A 351 -14.12 -6.64 -15.43
N LEU A 352 -13.61 -7.07 -14.30
CA LEU A 352 -13.37 -6.23 -13.14
C LEU A 352 -11.90 -6.37 -12.74
N THR A 353 -11.14 -5.29 -12.81
CA THR A 353 -9.80 -5.23 -12.23
C THR A 353 -9.86 -4.61 -10.86
N TYR A 354 -9.27 -5.29 -9.88
CA TYR A 354 -9.14 -4.76 -8.53
C TYR A 354 -7.66 -4.60 -8.18
N VAL A 355 -7.23 -3.35 -7.98
CA VAL A 355 -5.90 -2.99 -7.45
C VAL A 355 -6.03 -2.77 -5.95
N SER A 356 -5.13 -3.32 -5.13
CA SER A 356 -5.23 -3.20 -3.67
C SER A 356 -3.87 -3.28 -2.99
N CYS A 357 -3.59 -2.29 -2.14
CA CYS A 357 -2.46 -2.30 -1.22
C CYS A 357 -2.74 -3.00 0.13
N HIS A 358 -3.93 -3.60 0.32
CA HIS A 358 -4.32 -4.23 1.57
C HIS A 358 -5.01 -5.58 1.36
N THR A 359 -4.25 -6.65 1.49
CA THR A 359 -4.66 -8.03 1.15
C THR A 359 -5.90 -8.52 1.92
N ALA A 360 -6.05 -8.14 3.20
CA ALA A 360 -7.18 -8.63 4.00
C ALA A 360 -8.52 -7.99 3.56
N THR A 361 -8.53 -6.71 3.20
CA THR A 361 -9.73 -6.05 2.65
C THR A 361 -10.05 -6.56 1.25
N LEU A 362 -9.03 -6.81 0.42
CA LEU A 362 -9.22 -7.46 -0.87
C LEU A 362 -9.85 -8.85 -0.71
N ALA A 363 -9.34 -9.68 0.21
CA ALA A 363 -9.88 -11.02 0.45
C ALA A 363 -11.36 -10.98 0.87
N ARG A 364 -11.74 -10.03 1.75
CA ARG A 364 -13.14 -9.79 2.12
C ARG A 364 -14.00 -9.44 0.91
N ASP A 365 -13.52 -8.50 0.08
CA ASP A 365 -14.27 -8.01 -1.07
C ASP A 365 -14.39 -9.09 -2.15
N LEU A 366 -13.33 -9.86 -2.41
CA LEU A 366 -13.37 -11.01 -3.32
C LEU A 366 -14.36 -12.09 -2.86
N ARG A 367 -14.46 -12.35 -1.54
CA ARG A 367 -15.45 -13.29 -1.00
C ARG A 367 -16.87 -12.86 -1.36
N GLU A 368 -17.21 -11.60 -1.18
CA GLU A 368 -18.54 -11.09 -1.50
C GLU A 368 -18.80 -11.07 -3.02
N LEU A 369 -17.80 -10.76 -3.82
CA LEU A 369 -17.91 -10.72 -5.28
C LEU A 369 -17.86 -12.10 -5.94
N SER A 370 -17.48 -13.16 -5.22
CA SER A 370 -17.25 -14.51 -5.78
C SER A 370 -18.49 -15.16 -6.40
N GLY A 371 -19.70 -14.73 -6.00
CA GLY A 371 -20.97 -15.16 -6.61
C GLY A 371 -21.16 -14.69 -8.05
N ALA A 372 -20.68 -13.49 -8.36
CA ALA A 372 -20.80 -12.85 -9.68
C ALA A 372 -19.53 -12.98 -10.55
N PHE A 373 -18.37 -13.15 -9.91
CA PHE A 373 -17.07 -13.15 -10.60
C PHE A 373 -16.22 -14.37 -10.24
N ARG A 374 -15.34 -14.75 -11.16
CA ARG A 374 -14.20 -15.64 -10.89
C ARG A 374 -12.90 -14.87 -10.98
N VAL A 375 -11.93 -15.19 -10.14
CA VAL A 375 -10.57 -14.65 -10.25
C VAL A 375 -9.87 -15.36 -11.40
N ARG A 376 -9.41 -14.59 -12.40
CA ARG A 376 -8.73 -15.09 -13.59
C ARG A 376 -7.21 -15.12 -13.41
N SER A 377 -6.67 -14.06 -12.83
CA SER A 377 -5.24 -13.96 -12.51
C SER A 377 -5.01 -13.07 -11.30
N LEU A 378 -3.86 -13.28 -10.67
CA LEU A 378 -3.34 -12.47 -9.58
C LEU A 378 -1.91 -12.05 -9.90
N CYS A 379 -1.58 -10.80 -9.61
CA CYS A 379 -0.21 -10.31 -9.63
C CYS A 379 0.09 -9.64 -8.30
N LEU A 380 1.23 -9.97 -7.69
CA LEU A 380 1.76 -9.32 -6.49
C LEU A 380 2.94 -8.44 -6.91
N LEU A 381 2.80 -7.12 -6.75
CA LEU A 381 3.86 -6.17 -7.07
C LEU A 381 4.50 -5.66 -5.77
N ASP A 382 5.82 -5.66 -5.71
CA ASP A 382 6.59 -5.14 -4.58
C ASP A 382 6.69 -3.61 -4.61
N CYS A 383 5.53 -2.93 -4.60
CA CYS A 383 5.47 -1.47 -4.60
C CYS A 383 5.87 -0.83 -3.27
N PHE A 384 6.03 -1.62 -2.20
CA PHE A 384 6.35 -1.14 -0.84
C PHE A 384 7.47 -1.92 -0.18
N PRO A 385 8.66 -2.06 -0.82
CA PRO A 385 9.80 -2.74 -0.20
C PRO A 385 10.08 -2.20 1.21
N GLN A 386 10.65 -3.02 2.08
CA GLN A 386 10.95 -2.72 3.47
C GLN A 386 9.72 -2.61 4.40
N THR A 387 8.50 -2.80 3.88
CA THR A 387 7.25 -2.79 4.65
C THR A 387 6.53 -4.14 4.58
N GLY A 388 5.54 -4.35 5.44
CA GLY A 388 4.69 -5.55 5.41
C GLY A 388 3.63 -5.59 4.29
N HIS A 389 3.66 -4.66 3.34
CA HIS A 389 2.65 -4.50 2.30
C HIS A 389 3.15 -4.96 0.92
N LEU A 390 2.21 -5.43 0.11
CA LEU A 390 2.36 -5.64 -1.34
C LEU A 390 1.18 -4.98 -2.06
N GLU A 391 1.37 -4.57 -3.30
CA GLU A 391 0.26 -4.23 -4.18
C GLU A 391 -0.24 -5.49 -4.87
N VAL A 392 -1.54 -5.70 -4.88
CA VAL A 392 -2.18 -6.87 -5.50
C VAL A 392 -3.06 -6.40 -6.64
N VAL A 393 -2.84 -6.92 -7.82
CA VAL A 393 -3.75 -6.77 -8.96
C VAL A 393 -4.50 -8.07 -9.15
N ALA A 394 -5.82 -8.03 -8.97
CA ALA A 394 -6.71 -9.16 -9.22
C ALA A 394 -7.53 -8.87 -10.49
N GLN A 395 -7.42 -9.74 -11.50
CA GLN A 395 -8.26 -9.72 -12.68
C GLN A 395 -9.45 -10.66 -12.48
N LEU A 396 -10.65 -10.12 -12.57
CA LEU A 396 -11.88 -10.87 -12.39
C LEU A 396 -12.71 -10.87 -13.69
N GLU A 397 -13.41 -11.96 -13.92
CA GLU A 397 -14.31 -12.16 -15.06
C GLU A 397 -15.71 -12.54 -14.56
N ALA A 398 -16.74 -11.96 -15.17
CA ALA A 398 -18.13 -12.30 -14.86
C ALA A 398 -18.41 -13.79 -15.13
N ARG A 399 -19.19 -14.39 -14.23
CA ARG A 399 -19.64 -15.78 -14.34
C ARG A 399 -20.84 -15.92 -15.28
#